data_809c9c0a342799510864d91267db8055
#
_entry.id   809c9c0a342799510864d91267db8055
#
_cell.length_a   1.000
_cell.length_b   1.000
_cell.length_c   1.000
_cell.angle_alpha   90.00
_cell.angle_beta   90.00
_cell.angle_gamma   90.00
#
_symmetry.space_group_name_H-M   'P 1'
#
loop_
_entity.id
_entity.type
_entity.pdbx_description
1 polymer ?
#
loop_
_entity_poly.entity_id
_entity_poly.type
_entity_poly.pdbx_seq_one_letter_code
_entity_poly.pdbx_strand_id
1 'polypeptide(L)'
;MAIETRIQKRQTIQNVAYAVICLILGLWGWYDYAVKIPAHEAAFQEFVAAEDTRTKLEKLALVTPLNAEQRVEFNQARELLEQKYKEKPAEPAVYDRAVQLWLYIVGCGVLGVPWFAFAQWNLSRNRYRLNDDGSFESGNNKISAEQLTGINLSRWMSKSIAQVQTADGRKIDLDDYKYKGVEDIVAALAARFHPGEWTSDARPIGDPKSRDTKKQAEADAESAATSDESVPPSGSKD
;
A
#
# COMPACT_ATOMS: atom_id res chain seq x y z
N MET A 1 26.35 -2.76 -21.65
CA MET A 1 25.37 -3.74 -21.10
C MET A 1 24.13 -2.96 -20.65
N ALA A 2 22.96 -3.20 -21.26
CA ALA A 2 21.75 -2.45 -20.94
C ALA A 2 21.34 -2.69 -19.48
N ILE A 3 20.98 -1.63 -18.75
CA ILE A 3 20.52 -1.69 -17.35
C ILE A 3 19.00 -1.57 -17.37
N GLU A 4 18.30 -2.60 -16.86
CA GLU A 4 16.84 -2.63 -16.79
C GLU A 4 16.37 -2.74 -15.35
N THR A 5 15.40 -1.92 -14.98
CA THR A 5 14.82 -1.94 -13.64
C THR A 5 13.72 -2.99 -13.51
N ARG A 6 13.56 -3.50 -12.29
CA ARG A 6 12.49 -4.43 -11.91
C ARG A 6 11.67 -3.84 -10.76
N ILE A 7 10.38 -4.14 -10.71
CA ILE A 7 9.53 -3.67 -9.60
C ILE A 7 10.04 -4.26 -8.29
N GLN A 8 10.13 -3.44 -7.26
CA GLN A 8 10.46 -3.88 -5.90
C GLN A 8 9.39 -4.85 -5.39
N LYS A 9 9.82 -6.05 -4.94
CA LYS A 9 8.89 -7.07 -4.39
C LYS A 9 8.02 -6.52 -3.27
N ARG A 10 8.60 -5.67 -2.41
CA ARG A 10 7.90 -5.02 -1.31
C ARG A 10 6.71 -4.20 -1.81
N GLN A 11 6.89 -3.40 -2.86
CA GLN A 11 5.84 -2.56 -3.42
C GLN A 11 4.69 -3.39 -4.02
N THR A 12 5.03 -4.47 -4.73
CA THR A 12 4.03 -5.39 -5.25
C THR A 12 3.23 -6.05 -4.13
N ILE A 13 3.91 -6.55 -3.08
CA ILE A 13 3.24 -7.15 -1.92
C ILE A 13 2.32 -6.16 -1.23
N GLN A 14 2.74 -4.91 -1.04
CA GLN A 14 1.92 -3.87 -0.43
C GLN A 14 0.66 -3.58 -1.26
N ASN A 15 0.78 -3.38 -2.57
CA ASN A 15 -0.36 -3.11 -3.43
C ASN A 15 -1.36 -4.27 -3.43
N VAL A 16 -0.86 -5.51 -3.53
CA VAL A 16 -1.70 -6.72 -3.49
C VAL A 16 -2.37 -6.86 -2.12
N ALA A 17 -1.63 -6.66 -1.03
CA ALA A 17 -2.20 -6.76 0.32
C ALA A 17 -3.32 -5.74 0.55
N TYR A 18 -3.13 -4.48 0.14
CA TYR A 18 -4.17 -3.46 0.25
C TYR A 18 -5.37 -3.75 -0.66
N ALA A 19 -5.16 -4.26 -1.87
CA ALA A 19 -6.26 -4.69 -2.74
C ALA A 19 -7.08 -5.81 -2.10
N VAL A 20 -6.42 -6.81 -1.50
CA VAL A 20 -7.08 -7.93 -0.80
C VAL A 20 -7.85 -7.44 0.43
N ILE A 21 -7.26 -6.55 1.24
CA ILE A 21 -7.94 -5.96 2.40
C ILE A 21 -9.18 -5.19 1.94
N CYS A 22 -9.07 -4.34 0.93
CA CYS A 22 -10.20 -3.61 0.36
C CYS A 22 -11.29 -4.56 -0.18
N LEU A 23 -10.91 -5.65 -0.82
CA LEU A 23 -11.85 -6.67 -1.31
C LEU A 23 -12.61 -7.34 -0.17
N ILE A 24 -11.90 -7.76 0.88
CA ILE A 24 -12.52 -8.39 2.07
C ILE A 24 -13.49 -7.43 2.73
N LEU A 25 -13.08 -6.17 2.95
CA LEU A 25 -13.92 -5.15 3.56
C LEU A 25 -15.14 -4.81 2.68
N GLY A 26 -14.97 -4.74 1.37
CA GLY A 26 -16.05 -4.51 0.41
C GLY A 26 -17.09 -5.65 0.42
N LEU A 27 -16.63 -6.91 0.42
CA LEU A 27 -17.50 -8.09 0.51
C LEU A 27 -18.21 -8.17 1.86
N TRP A 28 -17.52 -7.87 2.95
CA TRP A 28 -18.13 -7.78 4.28
C TRP A 28 -19.21 -6.71 4.32
N GLY A 29 -18.90 -5.50 3.86
CA GLY A 29 -19.86 -4.41 3.79
C GLY A 29 -21.09 -4.74 2.95
N TRP A 30 -20.90 -5.43 1.82
CA TRP A 30 -22.00 -5.93 1.00
C TRP A 30 -22.85 -6.96 1.74
N TYR A 31 -22.25 -7.91 2.44
CA TYR A 31 -22.98 -8.90 3.24
C TYR A 31 -23.78 -8.24 4.35
N ASP A 32 -23.18 -7.32 5.10
CA ASP A 32 -23.88 -6.60 6.17
C ASP A 32 -25.03 -5.76 5.60
N TYR A 33 -24.80 -5.05 4.50
CA TYR A 33 -25.81 -4.22 3.84
C TYR A 33 -26.99 -5.03 3.29
N ALA A 34 -26.72 -6.15 2.62
CA ALA A 34 -27.75 -6.93 1.93
C ALA A 34 -28.45 -7.96 2.82
N VAL A 35 -27.81 -8.44 3.89
CA VAL A 35 -28.30 -9.57 4.69
C VAL A 35 -28.51 -9.19 6.16
N LYS A 36 -27.47 -8.71 6.83
CA LYS A 36 -27.55 -8.50 8.28
C LYS A 36 -28.43 -7.32 8.67
N ILE A 37 -28.26 -6.16 8.03
CA ILE A 37 -29.03 -4.96 8.36
C ILE A 37 -30.51 -5.20 8.12
N PRO A 38 -30.97 -5.72 6.95
CA PRO A 38 -32.40 -6.02 6.74
C PRO A 38 -32.96 -7.03 7.74
N ALA A 39 -32.20 -8.08 8.06
CA ALA A 39 -32.63 -9.08 9.05
C ALA A 39 -32.77 -8.47 10.46
N HIS A 40 -31.85 -7.61 10.85
CA HIS A 40 -31.89 -6.91 12.13
C HIS A 40 -33.05 -5.91 12.20
N GLU A 41 -33.28 -5.14 11.14
CA GLU A 41 -34.43 -4.23 11.04
C GLU A 41 -35.76 -4.97 11.13
N ALA A 42 -35.90 -6.10 10.41
CA ALA A 42 -37.10 -6.92 10.46
C ALA A 42 -37.35 -7.51 11.86
N ALA A 43 -36.29 -8.00 12.52
CA ALA A 43 -36.39 -8.51 13.89
C ALA A 43 -36.78 -7.42 14.90
N PHE A 44 -36.23 -6.21 14.74
CA PHE A 44 -36.59 -5.07 15.59
C PHE A 44 -38.05 -4.64 15.38
N GLN A 45 -38.50 -4.55 14.12
CA GLN A 45 -39.89 -4.21 13.81
C GLN A 45 -40.88 -5.25 14.34
N GLU A 46 -40.57 -6.54 14.21
CA GLU A 46 -41.40 -7.63 14.75
C GLU A 46 -41.48 -7.55 16.29
N PHE A 47 -40.36 -7.27 16.97
CA PHE A 47 -40.36 -7.04 18.40
C PHE A 47 -41.24 -5.86 18.83
N VAL A 48 -41.07 -4.70 18.18
CA VAL A 48 -41.82 -3.50 18.51
C VAL A 48 -43.33 -3.71 18.26
N ALA A 49 -43.72 -4.37 17.16
CA ALA A 49 -45.11 -4.67 16.86
C ALA A 49 -45.73 -5.59 17.93
N ALA A 50 -44.99 -6.62 18.39
CA ALA A 50 -45.44 -7.51 19.44
C ALA A 50 -45.55 -6.81 20.82
N GLU A 51 -44.60 -5.94 21.15
CA GLU A 51 -44.61 -5.14 22.39
C GLU A 51 -45.78 -4.16 22.40
N ASP A 52 -46.05 -3.46 21.27
CA ASP A 52 -47.18 -2.56 21.10
C ASP A 52 -48.52 -3.30 21.24
N THR A 53 -48.62 -4.46 20.58
CA THR A 53 -49.85 -5.29 20.66
C THR A 53 -50.10 -5.76 22.08
N ARG A 54 -49.09 -6.30 22.77
CA ARG A 54 -49.19 -6.70 24.18
C ARG A 54 -49.62 -5.52 25.03
N THR A 55 -48.95 -4.36 24.92
CA THR A 55 -49.24 -3.20 25.76
C THR A 55 -50.63 -2.63 25.51
N LYS A 56 -51.11 -2.59 24.27
CA LYS A 56 -52.48 -2.15 23.92
C LYS A 56 -53.55 -3.06 24.51
N LEU A 57 -53.36 -4.38 24.36
CA LEU A 57 -54.32 -5.38 24.88
C LEU A 57 -54.30 -5.47 26.40
N GLU A 58 -53.16 -5.29 27.03
CA GLU A 58 -53.01 -5.22 28.48
C GLU A 58 -53.80 -4.01 29.07
N LYS A 59 -53.62 -2.81 28.44
CA LYS A 59 -54.39 -1.61 28.82
C LYS A 59 -55.89 -1.81 28.61
N LEU A 60 -56.29 -2.46 27.51
CA LEU A 60 -57.70 -2.74 27.22
C LEU A 60 -58.30 -3.72 28.27
N ALA A 61 -57.54 -4.71 28.65
CA ALA A 61 -57.94 -5.70 29.66
C ALA A 61 -58.24 -5.09 31.05
N LEU A 62 -57.61 -3.95 31.38
CA LEU A 62 -57.89 -3.19 32.60
C LEU A 62 -59.27 -2.54 32.63
N VAL A 63 -59.87 -2.26 31.45
CA VAL A 63 -61.15 -1.55 31.32
C VAL A 63 -62.27 -2.48 30.88
N THR A 64 -61.99 -3.45 30.03
CA THR A 64 -62.99 -4.35 29.44
C THR A 64 -62.42 -5.73 29.24
N PRO A 65 -63.16 -6.84 29.57
CA PRO A 65 -62.68 -8.20 29.35
C PRO A 65 -62.39 -8.44 27.86
N LEU A 66 -61.20 -8.97 27.55
CA LEU A 66 -60.78 -9.31 26.20
C LEU A 66 -61.67 -10.36 25.55
N ASN A 67 -62.05 -10.18 24.28
CA ASN A 67 -62.74 -11.19 23.50
C ASN A 67 -61.79 -12.38 23.15
N ALA A 68 -62.31 -13.44 22.51
CA ALA A 68 -61.57 -14.64 22.21
C ALA A 68 -60.39 -14.36 21.23
N GLU A 69 -60.57 -13.52 20.20
CA GLU A 69 -59.53 -13.13 19.23
C GLU A 69 -58.45 -12.32 19.89
N GLN A 70 -58.77 -11.33 20.70
CA GLN A 70 -57.82 -10.50 21.43
C GLN A 70 -56.98 -11.30 22.43
N ARG A 71 -57.56 -12.35 23.04
CA ARG A 71 -56.75 -13.26 23.89
C ARG A 71 -55.75 -14.08 23.12
N VAL A 72 -56.13 -14.51 21.90
CA VAL A 72 -55.18 -15.24 21.03
C VAL A 72 -54.04 -14.30 20.60
N GLU A 73 -54.32 -13.11 20.16
CA GLU A 73 -53.29 -12.08 19.76
C GLU A 73 -52.39 -11.75 20.97
N PHE A 74 -52.95 -11.56 22.17
CA PHE A 74 -52.19 -11.26 23.35
C PHE A 74 -51.21 -12.42 23.71
N ASN A 75 -51.69 -13.66 23.64
CA ASN A 75 -50.87 -14.84 23.94
C ASN A 75 -49.77 -15.01 22.86
N GLN A 76 -50.09 -14.80 21.59
CA GLN A 76 -49.07 -14.87 20.52
C GLN A 76 -48.02 -13.79 20.68
N ALA A 77 -48.37 -12.56 20.97
CA ALA A 77 -47.44 -11.45 21.19
C ALA A 77 -46.57 -11.77 22.45
N ARG A 78 -47.16 -12.27 23.51
CA ARG A 78 -46.43 -12.67 24.73
C ARG A 78 -45.45 -13.82 24.47
N GLU A 79 -45.90 -14.85 23.79
CA GLU A 79 -45.08 -16.02 23.47
C GLU A 79 -43.88 -15.60 22.57
N LEU A 80 -44.09 -14.74 21.58
CA LEU A 80 -43.04 -14.21 20.73
C LEU A 80 -42.01 -13.42 21.53
N LEU A 81 -42.44 -12.55 22.44
CA LEU A 81 -41.53 -11.79 23.31
C LEU A 81 -40.78 -12.65 24.32
N GLU A 82 -41.41 -13.68 24.89
CA GLU A 82 -40.78 -14.54 25.93
C GLU A 82 -39.90 -15.65 25.33
N GLN A 83 -40.28 -16.22 24.18
CA GLN A 83 -39.57 -17.36 23.59
C GLN A 83 -38.56 -16.96 22.54
N LYS A 84 -38.88 -16.02 21.62
CA LYS A 84 -38.03 -15.61 20.52
C LYS A 84 -37.09 -14.50 20.93
N TYR A 85 -37.56 -13.52 21.68
CA TYR A 85 -36.79 -12.34 22.07
C TYR A 85 -36.59 -12.29 23.58
N LYS A 86 -35.60 -13.05 24.08
CA LYS A 86 -35.22 -13.02 25.50
C LYS A 86 -34.71 -11.66 25.96
N GLU A 87 -34.11 -10.92 25.05
CA GLU A 87 -33.64 -9.54 25.23
C GLU A 87 -34.14 -8.68 24.08
N LYS A 88 -34.42 -7.40 24.36
CA LYS A 88 -34.83 -6.44 23.35
C LYS A 88 -33.75 -6.33 22.27
N PRO A 89 -34.07 -6.54 20.97
CA PRO A 89 -33.13 -6.29 19.90
C PRO A 89 -32.65 -4.84 19.93
N ALA A 90 -31.37 -4.60 19.63
CA ALA A 90 -30.83 -3.25 19.56
C ALA A 90 -31.57 -2.43 18.47
N GLU A 91 -31.78 -1.15 18.72
CA GLU A 91 -32.37 -0.26 17.73
C GLU A 91 -31.42 -0.08 16.52
N PRO A 92 -31.88 -0.29 15.26
CA PRO A 92 -31.07 -0.10 14.09
C PRO A 92 -30.59 1.34 13.99
N ALA A 93 -29.26 1.55 13.87
CA ALA A 93 -28.72 2.89 13.74
C ALA A 93 -28.95 3.45 12.34
N VAL A 94 -29.44 4.69 12.25
CA VAL A 94 -29.77 5.37 10.99
C VAL A 94 -28.58 5.43 10.02
N TYR A 95 -27.35 5.49 10.53
CA TYR A 95 -26.14 5.58 9.73
C TYR A 95 -25.57 4.24 9.28
N ASP A 96 -26.03 3.10 9.79
CA ASP A 96 -25.46 1.78 9.48
C ASP A 96 -25.47 1.49 7.98
N ARG A 97 -26.59 1.69 7.31
CA ARG A 97 -26.69 1.49 5.85
C ARG A 97 -25.78 2.42 5.06
N ALA A 98 -25.67 3.69 5.48
CA ALA A 98 -24.84 4.67 4.80
C ALA A 98 -23.35 4.33 4.95
N VAL A 99 -22.91 3.91 6.13
CA VAL A 99 -21.51 3.50 6.38
C VAL A 99 -21.15 2.25 5.57
N GLN A 100 -22.01 1.23 5.58
CA GLN A 100 -21.76 0.01 4.82
C GLN A 100 -21.71 0.29 3.31
N LEU A 101 -22.61 1.12 2.78
CA LEU A 101 -22.63 1.46 1.38
C LEU A 101 -21.42 2.31 0.97
N TRP A 102 -21.19 3.46 1.62
CA TRP A 102 -20.23 4.43 1.14
C TRP A 102 -18.79 4.10 1.53
N LEU A 103 -18.55 3.63 2.76
CA LEU A 103 -17.18 3.34 3.20
C LEU A 103 -16.70 1.97 2.70
N TYR A 104 -17.49 0.92 2.92
CA TYR A 104 -17.05 -0.43 2.63
C TYR A 104 -17.30 -0.84 1.17
N ILE A 105 -18.53 -0.70 0.66
CA ILE A 105 -18.84 -1.16 -0.70
C ILE A 105 -18.21 -0.21 -1.72
N VAL A 106 -18.54 1.09 -1.65
CA VAL A 106 -18.04 2.06 -2.64
C VAL A 106 -16.57 2.39 -2.38
N GLY A 107 -16.19 2.76 -1.17
CA GLY A 107 -14.82 3.19 -0.84
C GLY A 107 -13.81 2.07 -0.99
N CYS A 108 -14.02 0.94 -0.33
CA CYS A 108 -13.08 -0.19 -0.40
C CYS A 108 -13.31 -1.04 -1.66
N GLY A 109 -14.55 -1.49 -1.90
CA GLY A 109 -14.83 -2.43 -3.00
C GLY A 109 -14.70 -1.80 -4.38
N VAL A 110 -15.46 -0.74 -4.67
CA VAL A 110 -15.55 -0.15 -6.02
C VAL A 110 -14.36 0.75 -6.35
N LEU A 111 -13.86 1.52 -5.39
CA LEU A 111 -12.75 2.45 -5.61
C LEU A 111 -11.40 1.85 -5.19
N GLY A 112 -11.31 1.24 -4.01
CA GLY A 112 -10.06 0.77 -3.45
C GLY A 112 -9.41 -0.36 -4.25
N VAL A 113 -10.17 -1.40 -4.59
CA VAL A 113 -9.65 -2.55 -5.36
C VAL A 113 -9.14 -2.11 -6.74
N PRO A 114 -9.92 -1.37 -7.58
CA PRO A 114 -9.42 -0.89 -8.87
C PRO A 114 -8.23 0.08 -8.74
N TRP A 115 -8.21 0.91 -7.69
CA TRP A 115 -7.08 1.83 -7.45
C TRP A 115 -5.76 1.08 -7.27
N PHE A 116 -5.72 0.08 -6.40
CA PHE A 116 -4.48 -0.69 -6.16
C PHE A 116 -4.12 -1.59 -7.36
N ALA A 117 -5.11 -2.11 -8.08
CA ALA A 117 -4.89 -2.84 -9.33
C ALA A 117 -4.29 -1.92 -10.41
N PHE A 118 -4.83 -0.71 -10.57
CA PHE A 118 -4.30 0.30 -11.47
C PHE A 118 -2.89 0.76 -11.07
N ALA A 119 -2.64 0.98 -9.78
CA ALA A 119 -1.32 1.33 -9.27
C ALA A 119 -0.29 0.24 -9.61
N GLN A 120 -0.63 -1.02 -9.43
CA GLN A 120 0.24 -2.14 -9.78
C GLN A 120 0.46 -2.25 -11.30
N TRP A 121 -0.58 -2.08 -12.10
CA TRP A 121 -0.48 -2.06 -13.55
C TRP A 121 0.38 -0.90 -14.05
N ASN A 122 0.20 0.31 -13.50
CA ASN A 122 1.00 1.48 -13.84
C ASN A 122 2.49 1.28 -13.52
N LEU A 123 2.81 0.67 -12.35
CA LEU A 123 4.18 0.30 -12.00
C LEU A 123 4.77 -0.70 -13.02
N SER A 124 4.00 -1.65 -13.51
CA SER A 124 4.49 -2.65 -14.47
C SER A 124 4.77 -2.05 -15.85
N ARG A 125 4.05 -1.00 -16.24
CA ARG A 125 4.25 -0.29 -17.53
C ARG A 125 5.39 0.71 -17.51
N ASN A 126 5.64 1.36 -16.37
CA ASN A 126 6.56 2.48 -16.27
C ASN A 126 7.93 2.05 -15.72
N ARG A 127 8.51 0.97 -16.27
CA ARG A 127 9.88 0.55 -15.95
C ARG A 127 10.87 1.46 -16.63
N TYR A 128 12.06 1.53 -16.05
CA TYR A 128 13.18 2.29 -16.62
C TYR A 128 14.20 1.35 -17.24
N ARG A 129 14.79 1.79 -18.33
CA ARG A 129 15.88 1.09 -18.99
C ARG A 129 16.88 2.11 -19.53
N LEU A 130 18.15 1.88 -19.26
CA LEU A 130 19.26 2.61 -19.86
C LEU A 130 19.95 1.65 -20.85
N ASN A 131 19.94 1.99 -22.12
CA ASN A 131 20.53 1.19 -23.17
C ASN A 131 22.02 1.47 -23.32
N ASP A 132 22.76 0.59 -24.00
CA ASP A 132 24.19 0.72 -24.25
C ASP A 132 24.56 1.94 -25.11
N ASP A 133 23.64 2.39 -25.97
CA ASP A 133 23.77 3.61 -26.77
C ASP A 133 23.56 4.91 -25.95
N GLY A 134 23.33 4.77 -24.64
CA GLY A 134 23.04 5.87 -23.73
C GLY A 134 21.63 6.42 -23.84
N SER A 135 20.74 5.81 -24.64
CA SER A 135 19.32 6.16 -24.67
C SER A 135 18.62 5.66 -23.41
N PHE A 136 17.66 6.45 -22.94
CA PHE A 136 16.88 6.16 -21.74
C PHE A 136 15.41 5.88 -22.10
N GLU A 137 14.87 4.82 -21.55
CA GLU A 137 13.47 4.45 -21.74
C GLU A 137 12.72 4.53 -20.41
N SER A 138 11.55 5.18 -20.42
CA SER A 138 10.63 5.25 -19.30
C SER A 138 9.23 4.89 -19.79
N GLY A 139 8.77 3.70 -19.44
CA GLY A 139 7.52 3.16 -19.97
C GLY A 139 7.54 3.05 -21.49
N ASN A 140 6.65 3.78 -22.16
CA ASN A 140 6.58 3.82 -23.63
C ASN A 140 7.43 4.96 -24.27
N ASN A 141 8.07 5.78 -23.45
CA ASN A 141 8.84 6.92 -23.94
C ASN A 141 10.32 6.53 -24.08
N LYS A 142 10.85 6.63 -25.27
CA LYS A 142 12.27 6.50 -25.56
C LYS A 142 12.88 7.88 -25.77
N ILE A 143 13.96 8.15 -25.06
CA ILE A 143 14.69 9.43 -25.08
C ILE A 143 16.10 9.12 -25.54
N SER A 144 16.53 9.77 -26.63
CA SER A 144 17.88 9.54 -27.14
C SER A 144 18.95 10.09 -26.17
N ALA A 145 20.16 9.55 -26.28
CA ALA A 145 21.27 9.99 -25.47
C ALA A 145 21.53 11.51 -25.57
N GLU A 146 21.32 12.09 -26.74
CA GLU A 146 21.50 13.53 -27.04
C GLU A 146 20.44 14.42 -26.39
N GLN A 147 19.25 13.87 -26.16
CA GLN A 147 18.14 14.57 -25.48
C GLN A 147 18.25 14.57 -23.96
N LEU A 148 19.16 13.78 -23.40
CA LEU A 148 19.45 13.79 -21.96
C LEU A 148 20.40 14.94 -21.65
N THR A 149 19.96 15.90 -20.86
CA THR A 149 20.72 17.11 -20.50
C THR A 149 21.40 17.03 -19.14
N GLY A 150 20.91 16.15 -18.25
CA GLY A 150 21.51 15.99 -16.92
C GLY A 150 20.71 15.09 -15.99
N ILE A 151 21.26 14.92 -14.80
CA ILE A 151 20.60 14.23 -13.69
C ILE A 151 20.69 15.10 -12.44
N ASN A 152 19.56 15.31 -11.77
CA ASN A 152 19.51 16.02 -10.49
C ASN A 152 19.48 14.99 -9.34
N LEU A 153 20.50 15.04 -8.50
CA LEU A 153 20.73 14.11 -7.38
C LEU A 153 20.44 14.72 -6.00
N SER A 154 19.88 15.93 -5.95
CA SER A 154 19.63 16.65 -4.69
C SER A 154 18.76 15.88 -3.70
N ARG A 155 17.83 15.05 -4.16
CA ARG A 155 16.95 14.19 -3.34
C ARG A 155 17.42 12.74 -3.26
N TRP A 156 18.48 12.38 -3.94
CA TRP A 156 18.96 11.00 -4.03
C TRP A 156 19.39 10.45 -2.67
N MET A 157 20.30 11.15 -1.99
CA MET A 157 20.83 10.71 -0.70
C MET A 157 19.82 10.72 0.44
N SER A 158 18.79 11.58 0.36
CA SER A 158 17.77 11.72 1.42
C SER A 158 16.50 10.91 1.18
N LYS A 159 16.09 10.75 -0.08
CA LYS A 159 14.80 10.12 -0.45
C LYS A 159 14.94 8.99 -1.46
N SER A 160 16.15 8.65 -1.90
CA SER A 160 16.42 7.67 -2.97
C SER A 160 15.64 7.97 -4.27
N ILE A 161 15.50 9.27 -4.57
CA ILE A 161 14.84 9.77 -5.77
C ILE A 161 15.83 10.64 -6.54
N ALA A 162 16.22 10.21 -7.73
CA ALA A 162 16.95 11.01 -8.70
C ALA A 162 16.01 11.53 -9.79
N GLN A 163 16.38 12.60 -10.48
CA GLN A 163 15.55 13.20 -11.51
C GLN A 163 16.35 13.40 -12.80
N VAL A 164 16.01 12.64 -13.83
CA VAL A 164 16.58 12.78 -15.16
C VAL A 164 15.98 14.01 -15.84
N GLN A 165 16.84 14.83 -16.42
CA GLN A 165 16.45 16.06 -17.15
C GLN A 165 16.64 15.85 -18.64
N THR A 166 15.69 16.33 -19.43
CA THR A 166 15.70 16.23 -20.88
C THR A 166 15.70 17.60 -21.53
N ALA A 167 16.17 17.68 -22.77
CA ALA A 167 16.31 18.95 -23.55
C ALA A 167 14.98 19.66 -23.78
N ASP A 168 13.87 18.94 -23.79
CA ASP A 168 12.51 19.49 -23.86
C ASP A 168 11.96 19.98 -22.50
N GLY A 169 12.79 19.98 -21.47
CA GLY A 169 12.43 20.44 -20.12
C GLY A 169 11.64 19.45 -19.28
N ARG A 170 11.36 18.24 -19.78
CA ARG A 170 10.72 17.19 -18.97
C ARG A 170 11.69 16.70 -17.90
N LYS A 171 11.11 16.34 -16.77
CA LYS A 171 11.80 15.78 -15.60
C LYS A 171 11.19 14.42 -15.26
N ILE A 172 12.02 13.40 -15.23
CA ILE A 172 11.59 12.02 -14.96
C ILE A 172 12.19 11.57 -13.64
N ASP A 173 11.33 11.31 -12.66
CA ASP A 173 11.75 10.84 -11.34
C ASP A 173 12.10 9.35 -11.38
N LEU A 174 13.33 9.02 -10.98
CA LEU A 174 13.81 7.66 -10.73
C LEU A 174 13.68 7.34 -9.26
N ASP A 175 12.79 6.43 -8.91
CA ASP A 175 12.43 6.12 -7.53
C ASP A 175 12.88 4.69 -7.18
N ASP A 176 13.92 4.57 -6.35
CA ASP A 176 14.51 3.30 -5.94
C ASP A 176 13.61 2.51 -4.98
N TYR A 177 12.67 3.16 -4.30
CA TYR A 177 11.69 2.44 -3.47
C TYR A 177 10.69 1.65 -4.32
N LYS A 178 10.42 2.10 -5.56
CA LYS A 178 9.50 1.44 -6.47
C LYS A 178 10.19 0.39 -7.35
N TYR A 179 11.42 0.68 -7.76
CA TYR A 179 12.12 -0.15 -8.75
C TYR A 179 13.52 -0.50 -8.29
N LYS A 180 13.85 -1.78 -8.30
CA LYS A 180 15.20 -2.30 -8.08
C LYS A 180 16.05 -2.08 -9.35
N GLY A 181 17.32 -1.70 -9.19
CA GLY A 181 18.24 -1.43 -10.28
C GLY A 181 18.23 0.04 -10.74
N VAL A 182 17.48 0.91 -10.05
CA VAL A 182 17.54 2.36 -10.25
C VAL A 182 18.91 2.90 -9.85
N GLU A 183 19.51 2.38 -8.78
CA GLU A 183 20.85 2.74 -8.32
C GLU A 183 21.89 2.62 -9.45
N ASP A 184 21.85 1.52 -10.22
CA ASP A 184 22.77 1.29 -11.34
C ASP A 184 22.58 2.30 -12.47
N ILE A 185 21.33 2.67 -12.78
CA ILE A 185 21.04 3.72 -13.78
C ILE A 185 21.53 5.08 -13.27
N VAL A 186 21.26 5.39 -12.00
CA VAL A 186 21.71 6.66 -11.40
C VAL A 186 23.23 6.74 -11.39
N ALA A 187 23.95 5.68 -11.06
CA ALA A 187 25.39 5.64 -11.10
C ALA A 187 25.94 5.88 -12.51
N ALA A 188 25.37 5.22 -13.52
CA ALA A 188 25.78 5.39 -14.91
C ALA A 188 25.53 6.84 -15.43
N LEU A 189 24.38 7.41 -15.10
CA LEU A 189 24.06 8.80 -15.47
C LEU A 189 24.89 9.82 -14.68
N ALA A 190 25.15 9.56 -13.39
CA ALA A 190 26.01 10.41 -12.57
C ALA A 190 27.45 10.41 -13.09
N ALA A 191 28.00 9.25 -13.45
CA ALA A 191 29.32 9.17 -14.08
C ALA A 191 29.42 9.94 -15.39
N ARG A 192 28.32 10.02 -16.16
CA ARG A 192 28.24 10.76 -17.41
C ARG A 192 28.14 12.28 -17.21
N PHE A 193 27.26 12.74 -16.30
CA PHE A 193 26.94 14.16 -16.14
C PHE A 193 27.69 14.83 -14.98
N HIS A 194 28.24 14.06 -14.04
CA HIS A 194 29.02 14.50 -12.88
C HIS A 194 30.31 13.67 -12.74
N PRO A 195 31.19 13.68 -13.78
CA PRO A 195 32.38 12.84 -13.78
C PRO A 195 33.29 13.18 -12.61
N GLY A 196 33.74 12.17 -11.88
CA GLY A 196 34.64 12.34 -10.75
C GLY A 196 33.98 12.78 -9.44
N GLU A 197 32.66 12.93 -9.38
CA GLU A 197 31.94 13.31 -8.16
C GLU A 197 31.21 12.13 -7.51
N TRP A 198 30.94 11.06 -8.25
CA TRP A 198 30.11 9.93 -7.82
C TRP A 198 30.79 8.60 -8.06
N THR A 199 30.58 7.64 -7.12
CA THR A 199 31.02 6.26 -7.20
C THR A 199 30.06 5.41 -8.03
N SER A 200 30.49 4.17 -8.37
CA SER A 200 29.62 3.17 -9.02
C SER A 200 28.44 2.71 -8.16
N ASP A 201 28.44 3.03 -6.87
CA ASP A 201 27.32 2.82 -5.93
C ASP A 201 26.33 4.01 -5.91
N ALA A 202 26.39 4.91 -6.89
CA ALA A 202 25.60 6.14 -6.93
C ALA A 202 25.70 6.97 -5.63
N ARG A 203 26.91 7.09 -5.09
CA ARG A 203 27.23 7.87 -3.89
C ARG A 203 28.30 8.92 -4.18
N PRO A 204 28.29 10.04 -3.44
CA PRO A 204 29.39 11.01 -3.56
C PRO A 204 30.74 10.35 -3.24
N ILE A 205 31.78 10.72 -3.94
CA ILE A 205 33.15 10.27 -3.63
C ILE A 205 33.50 10.72 -2.21
N GLY A 206 34.00 9.76 -1.39
CA GLY A 206 34.30 10.02 0.02
C GLY A 206 33.13 9.78 0.99
N ASP A 207 31.96 9.35 0.53
CA ASP A 207 30.91 8.90 1.44
C ASP A 207 31.33 7.61 2.17
N PRO A 208 31.42 7.61 3.53
CA PRO A 208 31.84 6.44 4.30
C PRO A 208 30.93 5.23 4.17
N LYS A 209 29.73 5.41 3.61
CA LYS A 209 28.78 4.33 3.34
C LYS A 209 28.94 3.71 1.95
N SER A 210 29.84 4.23 1.12
CA SER A 210 30.10 3.66 -0.20
C SER A 210 30.82 2.32 -0.09
N ARG A 211 30.35 1.32 -0.84
CA ARG A 211 31.02 0.01 -0.94
C ARG A 211 32.35 0.09 -1.64
N ASP A 212 32.46 0.95 -2.64
CA ASP A 212 33.72 1.17 -3.37
C ASP A 212 34.76 1.80 -2.48
N THR A 213 34.41 2.79 -1.67
CA THR A 213 35.31 3.42 -0.71
C THR A 213 35.80 2.41 0.34
N LYS A 214 34.92 1.51 0.81
CA LYS A 214 35.32 0.45 1.74
C LYS A 214 36.29 -0.57 1.10
N LYS A 215 35.99 -1.03 -0.12
CA LYS A 215 36.86 -1.96 -0.85
C LYS A 215 38.23 -1.35 -1.12
N GLN A 216 38.27 -0.07 -1.46
CA GLN A 216 39.53 0.63 -1.67
C GLN A 216 40.34 0.79 -0.40
N ALA A 217 39.68 1.14 0.72
CA ALA A 217 40.33 1.20 2.03
C ALA A 217 40.83 -0.16 2.50
N GLU A 218 40.11 -1.25 2.25
CA GLU A 218 40.51 -2.61 2.54
C GLU A 218 41.71 -3.03 1.67
N ALA A 219 41.69 -2.72 0.36
CA ALA A 219 42.79 -3.01 -0.55
C ALA A 219 44.08 -2.21 -0.22
N ASP A 220 43.92 -0.94 0.17
CA ASP A 220 45.04 -0.08 0.59
C ASP A 220 45.65 -0.57 1.91
N ALA A 221 44.80 -1.03 2.84
CA ALA A 221 45.25 -1.63 4.10
C ALA A 221 45.98 -2.96 3.90
N GLU A 222 45.52 -3.81 2.99
CA GLU A 222 46.16 -5.08 2.64
C GLU A 222 47.52 -4.84 1.92
N SER A 223 47.58 -3.84 1.04
CA SER A 223 48.81 -3.43 0.37
C SER A 223 49.83 -2.84 1.33
N ALA A 224 49.42 -2.10 2.35
CA ALA A 224 50.26 -1.56 3.38
C ALA A 224 50.84 -2.67 4.30
N ALA A 225 49.99 -3.65 4.65
CA ALA A 225 50.42 -4.80 5.46
C ALA A 225 51.46 -5.70 4.75
N THR A 226 51.32 -5.89 3.44
CA THR A 226 52.27 -6.68 2.63
C THR A 226 53.61 -5.96 2.38
N SER A 227 53.64 -4.63 2.42
CA SER A 227 54.87 -3.86 2.24
C SER A 227 55.76 -3.82 3.50
N ASP A 228 55.17 -4.01 4.69
CA ASP A 228 55.92 -4.01 5.98
C ASP A 228 56.62 -5.36 6.27
N GLU A 229 56.18 -6.45 5.64
CA GLU A 229 56.76 -7.79 5.81
C GLU A 229 58.00 -8.06 4.92
N SER A 230 58.37 -7.11 4.04
CA SER A 230 59.49 -7.26 3.08
C SER A 230 60.82 -6.65 3.52
N VAL A 231 60.97 -6.18 4.76
CA VAL A 231 62.24 -5.71 5.28
C VAL A 231 63.00 -6.91 5.89
N PRO A 232 64.07 -7.44 5.25
CA PRO A 232 64.91 -8.51 5.85
C PRO A 232 65.62 -7.96 7.06
N PRO A 233 65.74 -8.73 8.15
CA PRO A 233 66.58 -8.30 9.32
C PRO A 233 67.98 -8.10 8.88
N SER A 234 68.49 -6.88 8.99
CA SER A 234 69.83 -6.52 8.77
C SER A 234 70.73 -7.30 9.80
N GLY A 235 71.43 -8.29 9.29
CA GLY A 235 72.37 -9.06 10.08
C GLY A 235 73.45 -8.18 10.69
N SER A 236 73.47 -8.11 12.01
CA SER A 236 74.61 -7.67 12.77
C SER A 236 75.66 -8.80 12.72
N LYS A 237 76.73 -8.57 12.01
CA LYS A 237 78.02 -9.24 12.25
C LYS A 237 78.79 -8.34 13.20
N ASP A 238 79.09 -8.87 14.37
CA ASP A 238 80.45 -9.01 15.01
C ASP A 238 80.25 -9.53 16.43
#